data_f4639757acf5a5e7dd0488f4f4e6ce08
#
_entry.id   f4639757acf5a5e7dd0488f4f4e6ce08
#
_cell.length_a   1.000
_cell.length_b   1.000
_cell.length_c   1.000
_cell.angle_alpha   90.00
_cell.angle_beta   90.00
_cell.angle_gamma   90.00
#
_symmetry.space_group_name_H-M   'P 1'
#
loop_
_entity.id
_entity.type
_entity.pdbx_description
1 polymer ?
#
loop_
_entity_poly.entity_id
_entity_poly.type
_entity_poly.pdbx_seq_one_letter_code
_entity_poly.pdbx_strand_id
1 'polypeptide(L)'
;MYKRQSCTAPSRLIESDDEVELILSCPDQWINYIFYKGYVAINGASLTVARKESDTFSVFLIPETLKATNLNEILDGDLLNIEVDQTTYAAVKAAEARFADN
;
A
#
# COMPACT_ATOMS: atom_id res chain seq x y z
N MET A 1 4.46 6.12 -22.60
CA MET A 1 4.57 6.86 -21.34
C MET A 1 4.31 5.93 -20.15
N TYR A 2 5.21 5.94 -19.20
CA TYR A 2 5.04 5.14 -18.00
C TYR A 2 3.98 5.74 -17.08
N LYS A 3 3.04 4.94 -16.66
CA LYS A 3 2.03 5.34 -15.69
C LYS A 3 2.02 4.40 -14.51
N ARG A 4 2.06 4.96 -13.32
CA ARG A 4 1.81 4.18 -12.12
C ARG A 4 0.30 4.05 -11.93
N GLN A 5 -0.13 2.89 -11.49
CA GLN A 5 -1.52 2.69 -11.10
C GLN A 5 -1.70 3.19 -9.68
N SER A 6 -2.68 4.04 -9.47
CA SER A 6 -2.86 4.67 -8.17
C SER A 6 -4.32 4.73 -7.76
N CYS A 7 -4.53 4.79 -6.47
CA CYS A 7 -5.83 5.04 -5.86
C CYS A 7 -5.62 5.74 -4.53
N THR A 8 -6.69 6.23 -3.93
CA THR A 8 -6.64 6.75 -2.58
C THR A 8 -7.33 5.78 -1.64
N ALA A 9 -6.83 5.70 -0.40
CA ALA A 9 -7.40 4.80 0.60
C ALA A 9 -7.41 5.48 1.96
N PRO A 10 -8.50 5.30 2.74
CA PRO A 10 -8.52 5.79 4.11
C PRO A 10 -7.55 5.01 4.99
N SER A 11 -7.01 5.68 5.98
CA SER A 11 -5.96 5.14 6.82
C SER A 11 -6.36 5.14 8.29
N ARG A 12 -5.69 4.27 9.07
CA ARG A 12 -5.74 4.27 10.52
C ARG A 12 -4.31 4.18 11.03
N LEU A 13 -4.04 4.92 12.09
CA LEU A 13 -2.73 4.89 12.74
C LEU A 13 -2.83 4.20 14.09
N ILE A 14 -1.96 3.24 14.32
CA ILE A 14 -1.83 2.59 15.61
C ILE A 14 -0.40 2.81 16.08
N GLU A 15 -0.25 3.60 17.14
CA GLU A 15 1.05 3.94 17.68
C GLU A 15 1.44 2.99 18.80
N SER A 16 2.70 2.58 18.81
CA SER A 16 3.31 1.84 19.89
C SER A 16 4.66 2.47 20.21
N ASP A 17 5.42 1.90 21.14
CA ASP A 17 6.60 2.57 21.72
C ASP A 17 7.58 3.11 20.68
N ASP A 18 7.96 2.29 19.69
CA ASP A 18 9.00 2.65 18.75
C ASP A 18 8.57 2.62 17.29
N GLU A 19 7.28 2.36 17.03
CA GLU A 19 6.81 2.26 15.65
C GLU A 19 5.35 2.64 15.53
N VAL A 20 4.96 2.98 14.31
CA VAL A 20 3.58 3.28 13.97
C VAL A 20 3.14 2.28 12.93
N GLU A 21 2.01 1.62 13.16
CA GLU A 21 1.38 0.78 12.16
C GLU A 21 0.37 1.61 11.39
N LEU A 22 0.53 1.66 10.08
CA LEU A 22 -0.38 2.37 9.19
C LEU A 22 -1.21 1.34 8.46
N ILE A 23 -2.52 1.33 8.72
CA ILE A 23 -3.47 0.39 8.13
C ILE A 23 -4.26 1.12 7.07
N LEU A 24 -4.34 0.53 5.88
CA LEU A 24 -5.01 1.14 4.73
C LEU A 24 -6.12 0.22 4.24
N SER A 25 -7.31 0.80 4.09
CA SER A 25 -8.46 0.07 3.55
C SER A 25 -8.46 0.22 2.04
N CYS A 26 -8.13 -0.86 1.34
CA CYS A 26 -8.05 -0.82 -0.12
C CYS A 26 -9.43 -0.81 -0.74
N PRO A 27 -9.69 0.09 -1.70
CA PRO A 27 -10.94 0.01 -2.43
C PRO A 27 -10.94 -1.22 -3.34
N ASP A 28 -12.00 -2.00 -3.20
CA ASP A 28 -12.40 -3.07 -4.11
C ASP A 28 -11.24 -3.98 -4.51
N GLN A 29 -10.94 -4.06 -5.79
CA GLN A 29 -9.97 -5.03 -6.31
C GLN A 29 -8.52 -4.63 -6.10
N TRP A 30 -8.27 -3.44 -5.59
CA TRP A 30 -6.90 -2.95 -5.41
C TRP A 30 -6.07 -3.84 -4.48
N ILE A 31 -6.72 -4.52 -3.54
CA ILE A 31 -6.02 -5.43 -2.63
C ILE A 31 -5.29 -6.55 -3.39
N ASN A 32 -5.74 -6.88 -4.60
CA ASN A 32 -5.11 -7.92 -5.42
C ASN A 32 -3.74 -7.51 -5.95
N TYR A 33 -3.42 -6.22 -5.94
CA TYR A 33 -2.12 -5.71 -6.37
C TYR A 33 -1.15 -5.52 -5.21
N ILE A 34 -1.59 -5.81 -3.99
CA ILE A 34 -0.81 -5.64 -2.77
C ILE A 34 -0.39 -7.03 -2.31
N PHE A 35 0.90 -7.24 -2.10
CA PHE A 35 1.43 -8.54 -1.72
C PHE A 35 2.15 -8.47 -0.38
N TYR A 36 1.90 -9.47 0.47
CA TYR A 36 2.64 -9.61 1.73
C TYR A 36 4.14 -9.65 1.45
N LYS A 37 4.88 -8.82 2.15
CA LYS A 37 6.33 -8.60 1.96
C LYS A 37 6.71 -7.93 0.64
N GLY A 38 5.72 -7.58 -0.18
CA GLY A 38 5.97 -6.79 -1.38
C GLY A 38 6.05 -5.31 -1.08
N TYR A 39 6.29 -4.51 -2.11
CA TYR A 39 6.43 -3.07 -1.97
C TYR A 39 5.18 -2.34 -2.46
N VAL A 40 4.89 -1.25 -1.81
CA VAL A 40 3.82 -0.35 -2.20
C VAL A 40 4.30 1.08 -1.95
N ALA A 41 3.91 2.01 -2.81
CA ALA A 41 4.24 3.41 -2.60
C ALA A 41 3.05 4.11 -1.95
N ILE A 42 3.28 4.74 -0.81
CA ILE A 42 2.27 5.49 -0.07
C ILE A 42 2.73 6.93 -0.01
N ASN A 43 1.96 7.84 -0.63
CA ASN A 43 2.32 9.25 -0.77
C ASN A 43 3.74 9.42 -1.32
N GLY A 44 4.13 8.55 -2.25
CA GLY A 44 5.42 8.60 -2.89
C GLY A 44 6.56 7.87 -2.18
N ALA A 45 6.33 7.36 -0.98
CA ALA A 45 7.35 6.61 -0.24
C ALA A 45 7.14 5.11 -0.43
N SER A 46 8.19 4.41 -0.87
CA SER A 46 8.13 2.96 -1.07
C SER A 46 8.28 2.25 0.27
N LEU A 47 7.31 1.42 0.61
CA LEU A 47 7.25 0.74 1.89
C LEU A 47 6.93 -0.73 1.68
N THR A 48 7.35 -1.57 2.64
CA THR A 48 7.10 -3.00 2.60
C THR A 48 5.79 -3.34 3.30
N VAL A 49 4.98 -4.17 2.66
CA VAL A 49 3.71 -4.62 3.22
C VAL A 49 3.99 -5.61 4.35
N ALA A 50 3.55 -5.24 5.57
CA ALA A 50 3.80 -6.05 6.76
C ALA A 50 2.67 -7.02 7.05
N ARG A 51 1.43 -6.66 6.72
CA ARG A 51 0.25 -7.52 6.91
C ARG A 51 -0.72 -7.28 5.78
N LYS A 52 -1.49 -8.32 5.44
CA LYS A 52 -2.51 -8.22 4.41
C LYS A 52 -3.74 -9.02 4.86
N GLU A 53 -4.89 -8.39 4.81
CA GLU A 53 -6.18 -9.02 5.06
C GLU A 53 -7.00 -9.02 3.76
N SER A 54 -8.28 -9.32 3.84
CA SER A 54 -9.12 -9.40 2.65
C SER A 54 -9.32 -8.06 1.95
N ASP A 55 -9.36 -6.97 2.70
CA ASP A 55 -9.62 -5.63 2.15
C ASP A 55 -8.70 -4.56 2.74
N THR A 56 -7.75 -4.95 3.58
CA THR A 56 -6.81 -4.02 4.20
C THR A 56 -5.39 -4.55 4.09
N PHE A 57 -4.44 -3.64 4.17
CA PHE A 57 -3.05 -4.01 4.38
C PHE A 57 -2.40 -3.00 5.31
N SER A 58 -1.26 -3.34 5.85
CA SER A 58 -0.55 -2.43 6.74
C SER A 58 0.93 -2.41 6.47
N VAL A 59 1.55 -1.29 6.85
CA VAL A 59 2.99 -1.09 6.83
C VAL A 59 3.39 -0.54 8.20
N PHE A 60 4.63 -0.82 8.61
CA PHE A 60 5.18 -0.25 9.84
C PHE A 60 6.09 0.91 9.50
N LEU A 61 5.91 2.03 10.19
CA LEU A 61 6.71 3.22 10.01
C LEU A 61 7.69 3.32 11.19
N ILE A 62 8.97 3.14 10.90
CA ILE A 62 10.01 3.25 11.91
C ILE A 62 10.53 4.70 11.95
N PRO A 63 11.24 5.11 13.01
CA PRO A 63 11.69 6.49 13.13
C PRO A 63 12.50 6.99 11.94
N GLU A 64 13.33 6.17 11.34
CA GLU A 64 14.11 6.57 10.16
C GLU A 64 13.22 6.90 8.97
N THR A 65 12.17 6.10 8.75
CA THR A 65 11.20 6.36 7.68
C THR A 65 10.46 7.66 7.94
N LEU A 66 10.05 7.89 9.17
CA LEU A 66 9.32 9.12 9.53
C LEU A 66 10.18 10.37 9.34
N LYS A 67 11.50 10.26 9.59
CA LYS A 67 12.40 11.39 9.38
C LYS A 67 12.69 11.64 7.92
N ALA A 68 12.74 10.59 7.11
CA ALA A 68 13.14 10.68 5.70
C ALA A 68 11.98 11.02 4.78
N THR A 69 10.74 10.96 5.26
CA THR A 69 9.54 11.16 4.43
C THR A 69 8.60 12.13 5.14
N ASN A 70 7.53 12.51 4.42
CA ASN A 70 6.47 13.34 5.03
C ASN A 70 5.39 12.50 5.72
N LEU A 71 5.65 11.22 5.95
CA LEU A 71 4.65 10.34 6.56
C LEU A 71 4.40 10.65 8.04
N ASN A 72 5.30 11.40 8.69
CA ASN A 72 5.09 11.84 10.06
C ASN A 72 3.95 12.86 10.19
N GLU A 73 3.49 13.41 9.07
CA GLU A 73 2.40 14.39 9.05
C GLU A 73 1.03 13.75 8.88
N ILE A 74 0.97 12.43 8.69
CA ILE A 74 -0.28 11.73 8.48
C ILE A 74 -1.07 11.66 9.80
N LEU A 75 -2.36 11.95 9.70
CA LEU A 75 -3.29 11.84 10.82
C LEU A 75 -4.22 10.65 10.59
N ASP A 76 -4.69 10.07 11.70
CA ASP A 76 -5.64 8.97 11.63
C ASP A 76 -6.87 9.39 10.82
N GLY A 77 -7.24 8.56 9.85
CA GLY A 77 -8.37 8.83 8.97
C GLY A 77 -8.02 9.55 7.67
N ASP A 78 -6.78 9.98 7.50
CA ASP A 78 -6.37 10.65 6.27
C ASP A 78 -6.51 9.72 5.06
N LEU A 79 -6.85 10.31 3.92
CA LEU A 79 -6.83 9.59 2.64
C LEU A 79 -5.43 9.68 2.07
N LEU A 80 -4.83 8.51 1.83
CA LEU A 80 -3.47 8.44 1.33
C LEU A 80 -3.45 7.91 -0.09
N ASN A 81 -2.51 8.40 -0.88
CA ASN A 81 -2.32 7.92 -2.24
C ASN A 81 -1.48 6.65 -2.22
N ILE A 82 -2.04 5.57 -2.80
CA ILE A 82 -1.38 4.27 -2.90
C ILE A 82 -1.04 4.04 -4.36
N GLU A 83 0.20 3.66 -4.65
CA GLU A 83 0.63 3.34 -6.00
C GLU A 83 1.28 1.98 -6.05
N VAL A 84 0.99 1.23 -7.11
CA VAL A 84 1.73 0.00 -7.45
C VAL A 84 2.44 0.23 -8.77
N ASP A 85 3.59 -0.41 -8.96
CA ASP A 85 4.34 -0.21 -10.18
C ASP A 85 3.68 -0.91 -11.36
N GLN A 86 4.07 -0.50 -12.56
CA GLN A 86 3.49 -1.02 -13.80
C GLN A 86 3.75 -2.53 -13.95
N THR A 87 4.91 -2.98 -13.52
CA THR A 87 5.27 -4.39 -13.63
C THR A 87 4.36 -5.26 -12.77
N THR A 88 4.13 -4.85 -11.51
CA THR A 88 3.21 -5.56 -10.61
C THR A 88 1.79 -5.55 -11.17
N TYR A 89 1.32 -4.40 -11.64
CA TYR A 89 -0.01 -4.28 -12.21
C TYR A 89 -0.18 -5.21 -13.42
N ALA A 90 0.78 -5.20 -14.33
CA ALA A 90 0.72 -6.02 -15.54
C ALA A 90 0.77 -7.52 -15.20
N ALA A 91 1.59 -7.91 -14.22
CA ALA A 91 1.68 -9.30 -13.82
C ALA A 91 0.38 -9.82 -13.25
N VAL A 92 -0.29 -9.04 -12.41
CA VAL A 92 -1.58 -9.43 -11.83
C VAL A 92 -2.64 -9.52 -12.92
N LYS A 93 -2.69 -8.54 -13.84
CA LYS A 93 -3.64 -8.56 -14.93
C LYS A 93 -3.43 -9.77 -15.84
N ALA A 94 -2.20 -10.12 -16.13
CA ALA A 94 -1.90 -11.31 -16.95
C ALA A 94 -2.36 -12.60 -16.24
N ALA A 95 -2.13 -12.70 -14.93
CA ALA A 95 -2.54 -13.87 -14.17
C ALA A 95 -4.07 -13.98 -14.12
N GLU A 96 -4.78 -12.87 -13.93
CA GLU A 96 -6.24 -12.85 -13.94
C GLU A 96 -6.80 -13.32 -15.29
N ALA A 97 -6.21 -12.85 -16.39
CA ALA A 97 -6.65 -13.24 -17.71
C ALA A 97 -6.43 -14.73 -17.96
N ARG A 98 -5.30 -15.28 -17.48
CA ARG A 98 -5.02 -16.71 -17.59
C ARG A 98 -6.05 -17.56 -16.87
N PHE A 99 -6.40 -17.20 -15.66
CA PHE A 99 -7.36 -17.97 -14.89
C PHE A 99 -8.79 -17.80 -15.41
N ALA A 100 -9.09 -16.64 -16.01
CA ALA A 100 -10.41 -16.41 -16.58
C ALA A 100 -10.68 -17.27 -17.82
N ASP A 101 -9.63 -17.69 -18.53
CA ASP A 101 -9.76 -18.49 -19.74
C ASP A 101 -9.94 -19.99 -19.48
N ASN A 102 -9.87 -20.40 -18.24
CA ASN A 102 -10.03 -21.82 -17.90
C ASN A 102 -11.48 -22.17 -17.56
#